data_9e84ec8d6f49467c2ae3e252a89b758c
#
_entry.id   9e84ec8d6f49467c2ae3e252a89b758c
#
_cell.length_a   1.000
_cell.length_b   1.000
_cell.length_c   1.000
_cell.angle_alpha   90.00
_cell.angle_beta   90.00
_cell.angle_gamma   90.00
#
_symmetry.space_group_name_H-M   'P 1'
#
loop_
_entity.id
_entity.type
_entity.pdbx_description
1 polymer ?
#
loop_
_entity_poly.entity_id
_entity_poly.type
_entity_poly.pdbx_seq_one_letter_code
_entity_poly.pdbx_strand_id
1 'polypeptide(L)'
;MSQPTIDIYTKFGCGYCSRARQLLDNKGANYNDHDITMGGPKREEMLERAPGARTVPQIFIGDTHVGGSDDLAALERDGKLDAMLEA
;
A
#
# COMPACT_ATOMS: atom_id res chain seq x y z
N MET A 1 1.45 -15.33 -15.67
CA MET A 1 2.21 -15.08 -14.43
C MET A 1 1.36 -14.27 -13.49
N SER A 2 1.27 -14.69 -12.27
CA SER A 2 0.48 -13.95 -11.30
C SER A 2 1.24 -12.73 -10.80
N GLN A 3 0.51 -11.65 -10.57
CA GLN A 3 1.07 -10.48 -9.92
C GLN A 3 1.21 -10.77 -8.42
N PRO A 4 2.13 -10.09 -7.72
CA PRO A 4 2.19 -10.22 -6.27
C PRO A 4 0.90 -9.66 -5.65
N THR A 5 0.58 -10.16 -4.48
CA THR A 5 -0.55 -9.61 -3.73
C THR A 5 -0.16 -8.23 -3.24
N ILE A 6 -1.02 -7.25 -3.48
CA ILE A 6 -0.80 -5.89 -3.03
C ILE A 6 -1.87 -5.55 -2.00
N ASP A 7 -1.44 -5.15 -0.82
CA ASP A 7 -2.34 -4.73 0.24
C ASP A 7 -2.05 -3.27 0.60
N ILE A 8 -3.11 -2.48 0.70
CA ILE A 8 -3.00 -1.10 1.14
C ILE A 8 -3.99 -0.89 2.29
N TYR A 9 -3.50 -0.38 3.41
CA TYR A 9 -4.32 -0.09 4.58
C TYR A 9 -4.56 1.40 4.62
N THR A 10 -5.83 1.80 4.69
CA THR A 10 -6.25 3.18 4.48
C THR A 10 -7.26 3.63 5.52
N LYS A 11 -7.51 4.93 5.56
CA LYS A 11 -8.58 5.51 6.35
C LYS A 11 -9.41 6.45 5.49
N PHE A 12 -10.65 6.65 5.87
CA PHE A 12 -11.53 7.59 5.20
C PHE A 12 -10.96 9.01 5.32
N GLY A 13 -11.05 9.76 4.23
CA GLY A 13 -10.62 11.16 4.23
C GLY A 13 -9.12 11.38 4.22
N CYS A 14 -8.34 10.35 3.87
CA CYS A 14 -6.89 10.43 3.83
C CYS A 14 -6.41 10.76 2.41
N GLY A 15 -5.86 11.98 2.22
CA GLY A 15 -5.36 12.39 0.92
C GLY A 15 -4.17 11.58 0.44
N TYR A 16 -3.29 11.18 1.33
CA TYR A 16 -2.14 10.33 0.97
C TYR A 16 -2.59 8.95 0.54
N CYS A 17 -3.65 8.43 1.15
CA CYS A 17 -4.24 7.16 0.73
C CYS A 17 -4.76 7.26 -0.71
N SER A 18 -5.43 8.37 -1.02
CA SER A 18 -5.94 8.62 -2.37
C SER A 18 -4.82 8.70 -3.40
N ARG A 19 -3.71 9.34 -3.06
CA ARG A 19 -2.55 9.42 -3.94
C ARG A 19 -1.96 8.05 -4.23
N ALA A 20 -1.85 7.23 -3.19
CA ALA A 20 -1.32 5.88 -3.35
C ALA A 20 -2.23 5.03 -4.24
N ARG A 21 -3.54 5.09 -4.00
CA ARG A 21 -4.51 4.38 -4.84
C ARG A 21 -4.41 4.82 -6.29
N GLN A 22 -4.32 6.13 -6.52
CA GLN A 22 -4.25 6.68 -7.87
C GLN A 22 -3.01 6.17 -8.61
N LEU A 23 -1.87 6.13 -7.93
CA LEU A 23 -0.65 5.62 -8.55
C LEU A 23 -0.81 4.15 -8.93
N LEU A 24 -1.34 3.33 -8.02
CA LEU A 24 -1.56 1.92 -8.31
C LEU A 24 -2.58 1.73 -9.43
N ASP A 25 -3.64 2.54 -9.45
CA ASP A 25 -4.63 2.50 -10.53
C ASP A 25 -4.00 2.85 -11.87
N ASN A 26 -3.14 3.86 -11.90
CA ASN A 26 -2.45 4.27 -13.12
C ASN A 26 -1.54 3.18 -13.65
N LYS A 27 -1.03 2.33 -12.78
CA LYS A 27 -0.21 1.19 -13.16
C LYS A 27 -1.02 -0.03 -13.57
N GLY A 28 -2.35 0.05 -13.48
CA GLY A 28 -3.20 -1.10 -13.77
C GLY A 28 -3.08 -2.20 -12.73
N ALA A 29 -2.59 -1.89 -11.56
CA ALA A 29 -2.39 -2.89 -10.51
C ALA A 29 -3.69 -3.23 -9.81
N ASN A 30 -3.85 -4.50 -9.47
CA ASN A 30 -4.95 -4.95 -8.62
C ASN A 30 -4.45 -4.96 -7.19
N TYR A 31 -5.19 -4.35 -6.29
CA TYR A 31 -4.79 -4.29 -4.90
C TYR A 31 -5.99 -4.44 -3.99
N ASN A 32 -5.74 -4.88 -2.77
CA ASN A 32 -6.75 -4.99 -1.73
C ASN A 32 -6.68 -3.75 -0.86
N ASP A 33 -7.75 -2.97 -0.86
CA ASP A 33 -7.84 -1.76 -0.05
C ASP A 33 -8.54 -2.12 1.26
N HIS A 34 -7.80 -2.08 2.35
CA HIS A 34 -8.31 -2.41 3.68
C HIS A 34 -8.57 -1.13 4.45
N ASP A 35 -9.84 -0.76 4.55
CA ASP A 35 -10.24 0.43 5.31
C ASP A 35 -10.17 0.12 6.80
N ILE A 36 -9.33 0.84 7.52
CA ILE A 36 -9.13 0.66 8.95
C ILE A 36 -9.63 1.86 9.76
N THR A 37 -10.50 2.67 9.15
CA THR A 37 -11.05 3.86 9.81
C THR A 37 -11.66 3.52 11.17
N MET A 38 -12.38 2.41 11.25
CA MET A 38 -13.04 1.99 12.48
C MET A 38 -12.21 1.01 13.32
N GLY A 39 -10.94 0.82 12.96
CA GLY A 39 -10.10 -0.17 13.63
C GLY A 39 -10.42 -1.58 13.18
N GLY A 40 -10.39 -2.52 14.13
CA GLY A 40 -10.77 -3.91 13.87
C GLY A 40 -9.63 -4.81 13.41
N PRO A 41 -9.97 -6.03 12.93
CA PRO A 41 -8.94 -7.04 12.61
C PRO A 41 -7.93 -6.61 11.57
N LYS A 42 -8.33 -5.83 10.57
CA LYS A 42 -7.41 -5.37 9.54
C LYS A 42 -6.42 -4.35 10.08
N ARG A 43 -6.82 -3.53 11.04
CA ARG A 43 -5.90 -2.62 11.72
C ARG A 43 -4.86 -3.41 12.51
N GLU A 44 -5.31 -4.45 13.21
CA GLU A 44 -4.39 -5.33 13.95
C GLU A 44 -3.41 -6.01 13.01
N GLU A 45 -3.90 -6.50 11.87
CA GLU A 45 -3.05 -7.10 10.84
C GLU A 45 -1.98 -6.12 10.36
N MET A 46 -2.37 -4.86 10.11
CA MET A 46 -1.43 -3.82 9.70
C MET A 46 -0.33 -3.62 10.74
N LEU A 47 -0.73 -3.55 12.02
CA LEU A 47 0.23 -3.31 13.10
C LEU A 47 1.19 -4.49 13.28
N GLU A 48 0.73 -5.72 13.00
CA GLU A 48 1.60 -6.89 13.04
C GLU A 48 2.60 -6.86 11.89
N ARG A 49 2.14 -6.49 10.68
CA ARG A 49 2.98 -6.45 9.49
C ARG A 49 3.92 -5.26 9.47
N ALA A 50 3.55 -4.17 10.12
CA ALA A 50 4.34 -2.94 10.18
C ALA A 50 4.41 -2.46 11.63
N PRO A 51 5.23 -3.13 12.47
CA PRO A 51 5.34 -2.75 13.89
C PRO A 51 5.73 -1.30 14.06
N GLY A 52 4.96 -0.60 14.90
CA GLY A 52 5.21 0.82 15.16
C GLY A 52 4.60 1.78 14.16
N ALA A 53 3.92 1.27 13.13
CA ALA A 53 3.26 2.13 12.15
C ALA A 53 2.14 2.92 12.81
N ARG A 54 2.11 4.22 12.57
CA ARG A 54 1.10 5.13 13.15
C ARG A 54 0.34 5.90 12.09
N THR A 55 0.70 5.69 10.83
CA THR A 55 0.14 6.47 9.73
C THR A 55 -0.43 5.56 8.67
N VAL A 56 -1.32 6.10 7.87
CA VAL A 56 -1.82 5.48 6.66
C VAL A 56 -1.51 6.40 5.49
N PRO A 57 -1.35 5.87 4.27
CA PRO A 57 -1.49 4.44 3.95
C PRO A 57 -0.28 3.63 4.41
N GLN A 58 -0.47 2.33 4.57
CA GLN A 58 0.63 1.37 4.69
C GLN A 58 0.47 0.39 3.55
N ILE A 59 1.51 0.24 2.75
CA ILE A 59 1.45 -0.49 1.48
C ILE A 59 2.41 -1.67 1.52
N PHE A 60 1.91 -2.83 1.08
CA PHE A 60 2.70 -4.05 0.99
C PHE A 60 2.58 -4.61 -0.41
N ILE A 61 3.70 -4.97 -1.00
CA ILE A 61 3.74 -5.66 -2.30
C ILE A 61 4.39 -7.01 -2.05
N GLY A 62 3.58 -8.08 -2.11
CA GLY A 62 4.02 -9.39 -1.66
C GLY A 62 4.40 -9.31 -0.20
N ASP A 63 5.59 -9.77 0.14
CA ASP A 63 6.10 -9.73 1.51
C ASP A 63 6.87 -8.44 1.82
N THR A 64 6.98 -7.54 0.85
CA THR A 64 7.75 -6.31 1.02
C THR A 64 6.89 -5.20 1.58
N HIS A 65 7.30 -4.65 2.73
CA HIS A 65 6.67 -3.46 3.29
C HIS A 65 7.23 -2.23 2.57
N VAL A 66 6.42 -1.64 1.71
CA VAL A 66 6.81 -0.43 0.98
C VAL A 66 6.82 0.79 1.90
N GLY A 67 5.78 0.93 2.71
CA GLY A 67 5.60 2.08 3.58
C GLY A 67 4.41 2.91 3.17
N GLY A 68 4.57 4.22 3.17
CA GLY A 68 3.49 5.16 2.86
C GLY A 68 3.46 5.61 1.41
N SER A 69 2.65 6.63 1.16
CA SER A 69 2.47 7.18 -0.17
C SER A 69 3.78 7.75 -0.74
N ASP A 70 4.58 8.41 0.09
CA ASP A 70 5.84 8.99 -0.34
C ASP A 70 6.84 7.90 -0.74
N ASP A 71 6.84 6.79 0.00
CA ASP A 71 7.71 5.66 -0.30
C ASP A 71 7.32 5.01 -1.63
N LEU A 72 6.02 4.87 -1.87
CA LEU A 72 5.53 4.34 -3.15
C LEU A 72 5.91 5.26 -4.31
N ALA A 73 5.74 6.56 -4.13
CA ALA A 73 6.11 7.53 -5.15
C ALA A 73 7.61 7.51 -5.44
N ALA A 74 8.42 7.30 -4.41
CA ALA A 74 9.87 7.20 -4.59
C ALA A 74 10.24 5.98 -5.44
N LEU A 75 9.58 4.83 -5.23
CA LEU A 75 9.80 3.65 -6.04
C LEU A 75 9.47 3.93 -7.51
N GLU A 76 8.39 4.64 -7.76
CA GLU A 76 8.00 5.00 -9.12
C GLU A 76 9.03 5.93 -9.74
N ARG A 77 9.45 6.96 -9.02
CA ARG A 77 10.43 7.92 -9.50
C ARG A 77 11.77 7.24 -9.83
N ASP A 78 12.16 6.25 -9.04
CA ASP A 78 13.40 5.52 -9.22
C ASP A 78 13.31 4.40 -10.26
N GLY A 79 12.14 4.22 -10.86
CA GLY A 79 11.93 3.20 -11.87
C GLY A 79 11.87 1.78 -11.33
N LYS A 80 11.61 1.61 -10.04
CA LYS A 80 11.62 0.30 -9.39
C LYS A 80 10.24 -0.30 -9.21
N LEU A 81 9.19 0.54 -9.27
CA LEU A 81 7.84 0.07 -8.95
C LEU A 81 7.35 -0.96 -9.96
N ASP A 82 7.54 -0.72 -11.25
CA ASP A 82 7.07 -1.65 -12.28
C ASP A 82 7.63 -3.05 -12.09
N ALA A 83 8.91 -3.15 -11.77
CA ALA A 83 9.53 -4.45 -11.54
C ALA A 83 8.91 -5.16 -10.33
N MET A 84 8.58 -4.43 -9.28
CA MET A 84 7.95 -5.00 -8.10
C MET A 84 6.53 -5.49 -8.42
N LEU A 85 5.81 -4.78 -9.26
CA LEU A 85 4.44 -5.15 -9.63
C LEU A 85 4.40 -6.35 -10.57
N GLU A 86 5.48 -6.62 -11.28
CA GLU A 86 5.58 -7.73 -12.24
C GLU A 86 6.17 -9.00 -11.63
N ALA A 87 6.72 -8.89 -10.45
CA ALA A 87 7.45 -10.02 -9.83
C ALA A 87 6.59 -11.23 -9.54
#